data_4ce93f7ff957b8dd22da2741a2a17bb9
#
_entry.id   4ce93f7ff957b8dd22da2741a2a17bb9
#
_cell.length_a   1.000
_cell.length_b   1.000
_cell.length_c   1.000
_cell.angle_alpha   90.00
_cell.angle_beta   90.00
_cell.angle_gamma   90.00
#
_symmetry.space_group_name_H-M   'P 1'
#
loop_
_entity.id
_entity.type
_entity.pdbx_description
1 polymer ?
#
loop_
_entity_poly.entity_id
_entity_poly.type
_entity_poly.pdbx_seq_one_letter_code
_entity_poly.pdbx_strand_id
1 'polypeptide(L)'
;MSETPRRGPTRRDLLRSGALAGAAAAAAPMAGAGAAAAHGGGTAPAGDLILTNGEIHTMDRRDPVVSVVAIRDGEIVYTGDKESHARKEFTDPPRAIDLRGKTAVPGIIDCHNHIVLMGNRPGYHTPLENAYSVADVQSTIRARTRVAPAGAFVTTIGGFHFNQFEERRLPSLAELDAAAPHHPVYLSIGFTGPSVTNSLGKAFFESVPGPDGPVTVGADGAIAAGQQTGRATLALRRQLTFEDRRRGARDAMRYAVSLGVTTHLDQGAFQAADAPSDGAAHEDNYRMHLPFLSVFGDGDGIVRLRINFLHMDADPASVALGERLRNAFPFFGNDLVRTGGIGEFVAPVPSDPITSGSPGNLRWLEAARKVAQARWRAEVHSLSTTDFKAEIDGFALINAEFPITDLRWVVGHVPSITEDYVDKLKALGGGINVTGFRYFAGTPTAAGPPYRMLADNGIPLGMSSDGMQIAPMNPWVHAYYATTGVNALGVAINGNQLLTRQEAVELYTRANGWFLGGVDEDRLGVLAPGRLGDVAVLNRDYFDRRRVGDADLKKINSVLTVLGGVVVHDAR
;
A
#
# COMPACT_ATOMS: atom_id res chain seq x y z
N MET A 1 -69.44 -27.42 -22.95
CA MET A 1 -68.15 -28.01 -22.62
C MET A 1 -67.25 -26.87 -22.18
N SER A 2 -67.06 -26.74 -20.89
CA SER A 2 -66.31 -25.62 -20.27
C SER A 2 -64.94 -26.16 -19.90
N GLU A 3 -63.87 -25.52 -20.47
CA GLU A 3 -62.49 -25.82 -20.03
C GLU A 3 -62.11 -24.89 -18.87
N THR A 4 -61.70 -25.49 -17.75
CA THR A 4 -61.18 -24.81 -16.58
C THR A 4 -59.68 -24.54 -16.78
N PRO A 5 -59.11 -23.37 -16.43
CA PRO A 5 -57.69 -23.10 -16.56
C PRO A 5 -56.88 -23.76 -15.45
N ARG A 6 -55.80 -24.46 -15.82
CA ARG A 6 -54.83 -25.08 -14.91
C ARG A 6 -54.02 -23.98 -14.19
N ARG A 7 -54.00 -23.98 -12.87
CA ARG A 7 -53.13 -23.16 -12.05
C ARG A 7 -51.69 -23.68 -12.12
N GLY A 8 -50.73 -22.80 -12.38
CA GLY A 8 -49.31 -23.09 -12.31
C GLY A 8 -48.84 -23.30 -10.85
N PRO A 9 -47.69 -23.96 -10.66
CA PRO A 9 -47.17 -24.30 -9.33
C PRO A 9 -46.81 -23.08 -8.51
N THR A 10 -47.09 -23.14 -7.20
CA THR A 10 -46.77 -22.07 -6.26
C THR A 10 -45.33 -22.16 -5.77
N ARG A 11 -44.78 -21.04 -5.24
CA ARG A 11 -43.42 -20.96 -4.68
C ARG A 11 -43.08 -22.04 -3.64
N ARG A 12 -44.09 -22.69 -3.06
CA ARG A 12 -43.96 -23.78 -2.08
C ARG A 12 -43.69 -25.14 -2.72
N ASP A 13 -44.07 -25.31 -3.98
CA ASP A 13 -43.88 -26.56 -4.71
C ASP A 13 -42.49 -26.69 -5.32
N LEU A 14 -41.83 -25.57 -5.57
CA LEU A 14 -40.42 -25.51 -6.07
C LEU A 14 -39.38 -25.84 -4.98
N LEU A 15 -39.73 -25.76 -3.71
CA LEU A 15 -38.80 -26.04 -2.61
C LEU A 15 -38.81 -27.51 -2.14
N ARG A 16 -39.68 -28.36 -2.70
CA ARG A 16 -39.79 -29.78 -2.33
C ARG A 16 -39.20 -30.77 -3.33
N SER A 17 -38.73 -30.34 -4.47
CA SER A 17 -38.21 -31.22 -5.55
C SER A 17 -36.67 -31.34 -5.60
N GLY A 18 -35.96 -30.87 -4.57
CA GLY A 18 -34.48 -30.82 -4.52
C GLY A 18 -33.82 -31.92 -3.65
N ALA A 19 -34.47 -33.08 -3.47
CA ALA A 19 -33.82 -34.17 -2.76
C ALA A 19 -34.06 -35.49 -3.47
N LEU A 20 -32.98 -36.17 -3.82
CA LEU A 20 -32.81 -37.56 -4.28
C LEU A 20 -32.33 -37.72 -5.73
N ALA A 21 -31.01 -37.77 -5.88
CA ALA A 21 -30.34 -38.74 -6.74
C ALA A 21 -28.90 -38.91 -6.22
N GLY A 22 -28.69 -39.89 -5.36
CA GLY A 22 -27.39 -40.34 -4.94
C GLY A 22 -26.78 -41.27 -5.99
N ALA A 23 -25.49 -41.10 -6.25
CA ALA A 23 -24.65 -42.12 -6.88
C ALA A 23 -23.49 -42.42 -5.94
N ALA A 24 -23.41 -43.64 -5.48
CA ALA A 24 -22.36 -44.16 -4.63
C ALA A 24 -21.05 -44.25 -5.41
N ALA A 25 -19.98 -43.72 -4.85
CA ALA A 25 -18.61 -44.06 -5.18
C ALA A 25 -17.84 -44.35 -3.89
N ALA A 26 -17.07 -45.41 -3.93
CA ALA A 26 -16.48 -46.13 -2.83
C ALA A 26 -15.54 -45.28 -1.95
N ALA A 27 -15.65 -45.49 -0.65
CA ALA A 27 -14.75 -44.97 0.36
C ALA A 27 -13.48 -45.82 0.46
N ALA A 28 -12.31 -45.16 0.42
CA ALA A 28 -11.07 -45.67 0.97
C ALA A 28 -10.75 -44.83 2.24
N PRO A 29 -10.27 -45.42 3.34
CA PRO A 29 -10.05 -44.70 4.57
C PRO A 29 -8.72 -43.93 4.53
N MET A 30 -8.76 -42.61 4.65
CA MET A 30 -7.61 -41.83 5.06
C MET A 30 -7.69 -41.55 6.56
N ALA A 31 -6.74 -42.09 7.26
CA ALA A 31 -6.55 -41.85 8.68
C ALA A 31 -5.97 -40.45 8.92
N GLY A 32 -6.52 -39.71 9.85
CA GLY A 32 -5.84 -38.74 10.70
C GLY A 32 -5.52 -37.39 10.05
N ALA A 33 -6.54 -36.53 9.87
CA ALA A 33 -6.32 -35.09 9.87
C ALA A 33 -7.27 -34.50 10.92
N GLY A 34 -6.67 -33.86 11.93
CA GLY A 34 -7.43 -33.18 13.00
C GLY A 34 -8.44 -32.20 12.39
N ALA A 35 -9.61 -32.13 12.99
CA ALA A 35 -10.68 -31.26 12.62
C ALA A 35 -10.21 -29.79 12.67
N ALA A 36 -9.85 -29.25 11.50
CA ALA A 36 -9.79 -27.80 11.34
C ALA A 36 -11.23 -27.30 11.37
N ALA A 37 -11.56 -26.58 12.42
CA ALA A 37 -12.84 -25.89 12.53
C ALA A 37 -12.99 -24.96 11.32
N ALA A 38 -14.07 -25.15 10.55
CA ALA A 38 -14.44 -24.26 9.48
C ALA A 38 -14.81 -22.90 10.09
N HIS A 39 -13.86 -21.98 10.17
CA HIS A 39 -14.11 -20.59 10.50
C HIS A 39 -14.47 -19.87 9.20
N GLY A 40 -15.73 -19.76 8.91
CA GLY A 40 -16.25 -18.87 7.88
C GLY A 40 -16.05 -17.41 8.30
N GLY A 41 -15.32 -16.65 7.47
CA GLY A 41 -15.01 -15.23 7.67
C GLY A 41 -13.73 -15.06 8.47
N GLY A 42 -12.62 -14.68 7.79
CA GLY A 42 -11.35 -14.44 8.44
C GLY A 42 -11.48 -13.42 9.58
N THR A 43 -11.42 -13.92 10.82
CA THR A 43 -11.34 -13.08 12.00
C THR A 43 -9.96 -12.42 12.03
N ALA A 44 -9.92 -11.12 12.40
CA ALA A 44 -8.66 -10.42 12.61
C ALA A 44 -7.79 -11.19 13.62
N PRO A 45 -6.46 -11.19 13.43
CA PRO A 45 -5.57 -11.75 14.42
C PRO A 45 -5.89 -11.17 15.80
N ALA A 46 -6.14 -12.03 16.75
CA ALA A 46 -6.42 -11.68 18.14
C ALA A 46 -5.56 -12.57 19.02
N GLY A 47 -4.66 -11.98 19.80
CA GLY A 47 -3.74 -12.72 20.65
C GLY A 47 -3.49 -12.03 21.98
N ASP A 48 -3.07 -12.85 22.95
CA ASP A 48 -2.68 -12.42 24.28
C ASP A 48 -1.17 -12.27 24.36
N LEU A 49 -0.71 -11.04 24.58
CA LEU A 49 0.72 -10.72 24.54
C LEU A 49 1.04 -9.61 25.53
N ILE A 50 2.17 -9.76 26.25
CA ILE A 50 2.79 -8.66 26.98
C ILE A 50 4.15 -8.36 26.35
N LEU A 51 4.37 -7.11 25.97
CA LEU A 51 5.68 -6.56 25.62
C LEU A 51 6.26 -5.86 26.84
N THR A 52 7.48 -6.19 27.23
CA THR A 52 8.13 -5.66 28.44
C THR A 52 9.51 -5.10 28.15
N ASN A 53 10.04 -4.28 29.07
CA ASN A 53 11.42 -3.79 29.04
C ASN A 53 11.78 -3.14 27.69
N GLY A 54 10.86 -2.31 27.16
CA GLY A 54 11.05 -1.52 25.94
C GLY A 54 11.08 -0.03 26.22
N GLU A 55 11.51 0.76 25.24
CA GLU A 55 11.24 2.19 25.14
C GLU A 55 10.10 2.35 24.14
N ILE A 56 8.87 2.29 24.67
CA ILE A 56 7.66 2.19 23.85
C ILE A 56 7.02 3.57 23.73
N HIS A 57 7.18 4.21 22.55
CA HIS A 57 6.54 5.48 22.22
C HIS A 57 5.09 5.22 21.81
N THR A 58 4.16 5.61 22.67
CA THR A 58 2.74 5.27 22.52
C THR A 58 1.98 6.12 21.51
N MET A 59 2.48 7.31 21.19
CA MET A 59 1.76 8.39 20.50
C MET A 59 0.50 8.87 21.25
N ASP A 60 0.29 8.44 22.49
CA ASP A 60 -0.65 9.06 23.43
C ASP A 60 0.04 10.21 24.18
N ARG A 61 -0.58 11.41 24.14
CA ARG A 61 -0.02 12.60 24.82
C ARG A 61 -0.03 12.47 26.34
N ARG A 62 -0.85 11.59 26.91
CA ARG A 62 -0.96 11.38 28.37
C ARG A 62 0.19 10.54 28.91
N ASP A 63 0.54 9.47 28.18
CA ASP A 63 1.60 8.53 28.54
C ASP A 63 2.50 8.31 27.32
N PRO A 64 3.34 9.29 26.97
CA PRO A 64 4.03 9.30 25.67
C PRO A 64 5.07 8.20 25.51
N VAL A 65 5.70 7.76 26.62
CA VAL A 65 6.67 6.65 26.63
C VAL A 65 6.40 5.76 27.82
N VAL A 66 6.31 4.45 27.58
CA VAL A 66 6.11 3.42 28.61
C VAL A 66 7.07 2.26 28.37
N SER A 67 7.22 1.37 29.37
CA SER A 67 8.07 0.19 29.23
C SER A 67 7.31 -1.11 29.03
N VAL A 68 5.98 -1.10 29.20
CA VAL A 68 5.12 -2.28 29.15
C VAL A 68 3.84 -1.97 28.38
N VAL A 69 3.48 -2.85 27.44
CA VAL A 69 2.17 -2.88 26.77
C VAL A 69 1.60 -4.29 26.87
N ALA A 70 0.34 -4.39 27.32
CA ALA A 70 -0.39 -5.66 27.36
C ALA A 70 -1.56 -5.63 26.36
N ILE A 71 -1.67 -6.70 25.59
CA ILE A 71 -2.69 -6.91 24.56
C ILE A 71 -3.43 -8.19 24.92
N ARG A 72 -4.77 -8.12 24.97
CA ARG A 72 -5.66 -9.27 25.19
C ARG A 72 -6.75 -9.25 24.13
N ASP A 73 -7.01 -10.40 23.53
CA ASP A 73 -8.02 -10.54 22.46
C ASP A 73 -7.83 -9.52 21.31
N GLY A 74 -6.58 -9.16 21.01
CA GLY A 74 -6.21 -8.20 19.95
C GLY A 74 -6.26 -6.73 20.33
N GLU A 75 -6.76 -6.38 21.53
CA GLU A 75 -6.86 -5.00 22.02
C GLU A 75 -5.88 -4.73 23.18
N ILE A 76 -5.36 -3.51 23.23
CA ILE A 76 -4.51 -3.06 24.33
C ILE A 76 -5.37 -2.94 25.60
N VAL A 77 -4.97 -3.61 26.65
CA VAL A 77 -5.65 -3.57 27.97
C VAL A 77 -4.82 -2.83 29.01
N TYR A 78 -3.51 -2.65 28.78
CA TYR A 78 -2.64 -1.93 29.71
C TYR A 78 -1.47 -1.29 28.98
N THR A 79 -1.14 -0.05 29.36
CA THR A 79 0.12 0.65 29.06
C THR A 79 0.69 1.22 30.36
N GLY A 80 2.00 1.17 30.54
CA GLY A 80 2.67 1.69 31.73
C GLY A 80 4.04 1.05 31.97
N ASP A 81 4.55 1.10 33.21
CA ASP A 81 5.90 0.66 33.54
C ASP A 81 5.96 -0.58 34.42
N LYS A 82 4.82 -1.12 34.85
CA LYS A 82 4.77 -2.24 35.78
C LYS A 82 4.19 -3.50 35.14
N GLU A 83 5.05 -4.45 34.79
CA GLU A 83 4.64 -5.75 34.28
C GLU A 83 3.65 -6.48 35.20
N SER A 84 3.81 -6.34 36.52
CA SER A 84 2.90 -6.93 37.50
C SER A 84 1.47 -6.40 37.41
N HIS A 85 1.27 -5.17 36.93
CA HIS A 85 -0.06 -4.63 36.66
C HIS A 85 -0.61 -5.19 35.34
N ALA A 86 0.22 -5.21 34.28
CA ALA A 86 -0.16 -5.79 33.01
C ALA A 86 -0.62 -7.26 33.12
N ARG A 87 0.07 -8.07 33.95
CA ARG A 87 -0.30 -9.48 34.16
C ARG A 87 -1.66 -9.68 34.83
N LYS A 88 -2.16 -8.70 35.60
CA LYS A 88 -3.49 -8.77 36.24
C LYS A 88 -4.65 -8.65 35.27
N GLU A 89 -4.38 -8.18 34.06
CA GLU A 89 -5.38 -8.06 33.00
C GLU A 89 -5.74 -9.41 32.34
N PHE A 90 -5.00 -10.49 32.70
CA PHE A 90 -5.18 -11.82 32.11
C PHE A 90 -5.60 -12.85 33.16
N THR A 91 -6.53 -13.72 32.77
CA THR A 91 -6.92 -14.88 33.57
C THR A 91 -5.86 -15.99 33.48
N ASP A 92 -5.43 -16.28 32.24
CA ASP A 92 -4.36 -17.23 31.96
C ASP A 92 -3.06 -16.50 31.65
N PRO A 93 -1.87 -17.10 31.94
CA PRO A 93 -0.61 -16.45 31.65
C PRO A 93 -0.41 -16.14 30.15
N PRO A 94 -0.33 -14.87 29.73
CA PRO A 94 -0.11 -14.53 28.35
C PRO A 94 1.34 -14.81 27.94
N ARG A 95 1.60 -14.88 26.63
CA ARG A 95 2.97 -14.82 26.09
C ARG A 95 3.62 -13.49 26.48
N ALA A 96 4.82 -13.53 27.05
CA ALA A 96 5.60 -12.33 27.35
C ALA A 96 6.82 -12.25 26.43
N ILE A 97 7.12 -11.07 25.94
CA ILE A 97 8.29 -10.78 25.09
C ILE A 97 9.08 -9.64 25.72
N ASP A 98 10.31 -9.93 26.12
CA ASP A 98 11.29 -8.94 26.57
C ASP A 98 11.89 -8.21 25.35
N LEU A 99 11.68 -6.90 25.25
CA LEU A 99 12.19 -6.06 24.17
C LEU A 99 13.66 -5.66 24.36
N ARG A 100 14.23 -5.92 25.53
CA ARG A 100 15.65 -5.66 25.85
C ARG A 100 16.08 -4.23 25.59
N GLY A 101 15.26 -3.28 25.98
CA GLY A 101 15.49 -1.84 25.79
C GLY A 101 15.33 -1.34 24.35
N LYS A 102 14.75 -2.15 23.45
CA LYS A 102 14.47 -1.68 22.07
C LYS A 102 13.35 -0.67 22.05
N THR A 103 13.45 0.23 21.08
CA THR A 103 12.41 1.22 20.77
C THR A 103 11.25 0.56 20.05
N ALA A 104 10.04 0.86 20.49
CA ALA A 104 8.81 0.44 19.81
C ALA A 104 7.89 1.65 19.56
N VAL A 105 7.09 1.53 18.53
CA VAL A 105 6.08 2.52 18.11
C VAL A 105 4.77 1.80 17.77
N PRO A 106 3.62 2.49 17.67
CA PRO A 106 2.43 1.90 17.07
C PRO A 106 2.76 1.33 15.69
N GLY A 107 2.04 0.30 15.26
CA GLY A 107 2.13 -0.18 13.89
C GLY A 107 1.98 0.98 12.91
N ILE A 108 2.91 1.06 11.96
CA ILE A 108 2.91 2.13 10.95
C ILE A 108 1.66 1.99 10.07
N ILE A 109 0.99 3.10 9.85
CA ILE A 109 -0.14 3.24 8.94
C ILE A 109 0.34 3.96 7.70
N ASP A 110 0.29 3.31 6.56
CA ASP A 110 0.57 3.94 5.26
C ASP A 110 -0.76 4.35 4.63
N CYS A 111 -1.07 5.63 4.68
CA CYS A 111 -2.38 6.15 4.28
C CYS A 111 -2.54 6.42 2.77
N HIS A 112 -1.53 6.10 1.98
CA HIS A 112 -1.57 6.12 0.52
C HIS A 112 -0.43 5.27 -0.06
N ASN A 113 -0.75 4.11 -0.60
CA ASN A 113 0.21 3.21 -1.24
C ASN A 113 -0.47 2.31 -2.28
N HIS A 114 0.34 1.49 -2.95
CA HIS A 114 -0.08 0.54 -3.96
C HIS A 114 0.40 -0.88 -3.61
N ILE A 115 0.18 -1.33 -2.36
CA ILE A 115 0.62 -2.68 -1.94
C ILE A 115 0.01 -3.77 -2.83
N VAL A 116 -1.23 -3.56 -3.28
CA VAL A 116 -1.91 -4.50 -4.17
C VAL A 116 -1.22 -4.57 -5.52
N LEU A 117 -0.75 -3.44 -6.05
CA LEU A 117 0.06 -3.42 -7.26
C LEU A 117 1.39 -4.15 -7.06
N MET A 118 2.06 -3.94 -5.92
CA MET A 118 3.30 -4.67 -5.57
C MET A 118 3.08 -6.18 -5.58
N GLY A 119 2.01 -6.67 -4.96
CA GLY A 119 1.68 -8.10 -4.93
C GLY A 119 1.32 -8.70 -6.30
N ASN A 120 0.87 -7.87 -7.24
CA ASN A 120 0.55 -8.27 -8.62
C ASN A 120 1.75 -8.13 -9.59
N ARG A 121 2.95 -7.76 -9.12
CA ARG A 121 4.14 -7.67 -9.97
C ARG A 121 4.54 -9.06 -10.51
N PRO A 122 4.97 -9.14 -11.78
CA PRO A 122 5.41 -10.40 -12.37
C PRO A 122 6.72 -10.90 -11.76
N GLY A 123 6.92 -12.20 -11.84
CA GLY A 123 8.11 -12.88 -11.33
C GLY A 123 8.17 -12.88 -9.78
N TYR A 124 9.37 -13.08 -9.25
CA TYR A 124 9.67 -12.96 -7.83
C TYR A 124 10.09 -11.52 -7.54
N HIS A 125 9.08 -10.67 -7.37
CA HIS A 125 9.33 -9.24 -7.11
C HIS A 125 10.14 -9.05 -5.83
N THR A 126 11.19 -8.25 -5.93
CA THR A 126 12.22 -8.08 -4.89
C THR A 126 12.50 -6.59 -4.73
N PRO A 127 12.09 -5.97 -3.61
CA PRO A 127 12.34 -4.55 -3.36
C PRO A 127 13.84 -4.21 -3.31
N LEU A 128 14.24 -3.11 -3.95
CA LEU A 128 15.60 -2.59 -3.96
C LEU A 128 15.73 -1.22 -3.29
N GLU A 129 14.70 -0.75 -2.62
CA GLU A 129 14.69 0.57 -1.97
C GLU A 129 15.72 0.73 -0.85
N ASN A 130 16.22 -0.38 -0.31
CA ASN A 130 17.27 -0.42 0.71
C ASN A 130 18.66 -0.76 0.13
N ALA A 131 18.81 -0.84 -1.20
CA ALA A 131 20.09 -1.02 -1.87
C ALA A 131 20.70 0.36 -2.18
N TYR A 132 21.94 0.57 -1.76
CA TYR A 132 22.65 1.85 -1.95
C TYR A 132 23.88 1.73 -2.85
N SER A 133 24.13 0.54 -3.37
CA SER A 133 25.21 0.25 -4.34
C SER A 133 24.80 -0.87 -5.29
N VAL A 134 25.49 -1.03 -6.41
CA VAL A 134 25.34 -2.20 -7.29
C VAL A 134 25.65 -3.49 -6.56
N ALA A 135 26.60 -3.47 -5.62
CA ALA A 135 26.91 -4.63 -4.78
C ALA A 135 25.72 -5.04 -3.87
N ASP A 136 24.98 -4.06 -3.32
CA ASP A 136 23.77 -4.34 -2.54
C ASP A 136 22.67 -4.95 -3.43
N VAL A 137 22.49 -4.42 -4.65
CA VAL A 137 21.57 -4.99 -5.64
C VAL A 137 21.92 -6.45 -5.92
N GLN A 138 23.19 -6.74 -6.22
CA GLN A 138 23.64 -8.11 -6.47
C GLN A 138 23.43 -9.03 -5.25
N SER A 139 23.69 -8.54 -4.04
CA SER A 139 23.47 -9.28 -2.80
C SER A 139 22.00 -9.62 -2.60
N THR A 140 21.11 -8.64 -2.82
CA THR A 140 19.66 -8.80 -2.69
C THR A 140 19.11 -9.79 -3.72
N ILE A 141 19.55 -9.71 -4.98
CA ILE A 141 19.17 -10.65 -6.02
C ILE A 141 19.67 -12.06 -5.68
N ARG A 142 20.93 -12.24 -5.27
CA ARG A 142 21.47 -13.54 -4.82
C ARG A 142 20.67 -14.14 -3.66
N ALA A 143 20.25 -13.33 -2.72
CA ALA A 143 19.39 -13.80 -1.64
C ALA A 143 18.03 -14.31 -2.16
N ARG A 144 17.44 -13.60 -3.13
CA ARG A 144 16.17 -13.99 -3.73
C ARG A 144 16.27 -15.27 -4.56
N THR A 145 17.34 -15.48 -5.31
CA THR A 145 17.54 -16.71 -6.11
C THR A 145 17.62 -17.98 -5.27
N ARG A 146 17.96 -17.88 -3.97
CA ARG A 146 17.99 -19.05 -3.07
C ARG A 146 16.61 -19.59 -2.72
N VAL A 147 15.57 -18.75 -2.84
CA VAL A 147 14.19 -19.10 -2.47
C VAL A 147 13.25 -19.12 -3.67
N ALA A 148 13.65 -18.57 -4.81
CA ALA A 148 12.91 -18.65 -6.07
C ALA A 148 13.18 -20.01 -6.73
N PRO A 149 12.18 -20.66 -7.37
CA PRO A 149 12.40 -21.86 -8.18
C PRO A 149 13.41 -21.59 -9.30
N ALA A 150 14.22 -22.58 -9.63
CA ALA A 150 15.20 -22.48 -10.72
C ALA A 150 14.53 -22.02 -12.03
N GLY A 151 15.14 -21.06 -12.71
CA GLY A 151 14.62 -20.49 -13.95
C GLY A 151 13.49 -19.46 -13.79
N ALA A 152 12.97 -19.25 -12.58
CA ALA A 152 11.98 -18.21 -12.34
C ALA A 152 12.60 -16.82 -12.45
N PHE A 153 11.85 -15.87 -12.99
CA PHE A 153 12.27 -14.46 -13.02
C PHE A 153 12.39 -13.85 -11.62
N VAL A 154 13.53 -13.22 -11.35
CA VAL A 154 13.69 -12.26 -10.24
C VAL A 154 13.50 -10.86 -10.80
N THR A 155 12.53 -10.14 -10.28
CA THR A 155 12.15 -8.83 -10.83
C THR A 155 12.17 -7.74 -9.77
N THR A 156 12.44 -6.51 -10.19
CA THR A 156 12.11 -5.29 -9.43
C THR A 156 11.48 -4.30 -10.41
N ILE A 157 10.28 -3.83 -10.09
CA ILE A 157 9.57 -2.85 -10.91
C ILE A 157 9.11 -1.72 -9.99
N GLY A 158 9.75 -0.55 -10.11
CA GLY A 158 9.49 0.61 -9.27
C GLY A 158 10.06 0.51 -7.85
N GLY A 159 9.83 1.54 -7.06
CA GLY A 159 10.25 1.64 -5.66
C GLY A 159 11.75 1.90 -5.44
N PHE A 160 12.52 2.07 -6.49
CA PHE A 160 13.94 2.40 -6.41
C PHE A 160 14.37 3.31 -7.56
N HIS A 161 15.54 3.94 -7.42
CA HIS A 161 16.15 4.74 -8.48
C HIS A 161 17.67 4.63 -8.39
N PHE A 162 18.37 4.62 -9.54
CA PHE A 162 19.84 4.54 -9.54
C PHE A 162 20.52 5.75 -8.89
N ASN A 163 19.82 6.87 -8.69
CA ASN A 163 20.32 8.00 -7.92
C ASN A 163 20.68 7.65 -6.47
N GLN A 164 20.09 6.59 -5.91
CA GLN A 164 20.41 6.12 -4.55
C GLN A 164 21.71 5.28 -4.50
N PHE A 165 22.17 4.75 -5.63
CA PHE A 165 23.38 3.92 -5.70
C PHE A 165 24.65 4.78 -5.73
N GLU A 166 25.73 4.29 -5.15
CA GLU A 166 27.03 4.94 -5.20
C GLU A 166 27.50 5.14 -6.64
N GLU A 167 27.25 4.15 -7.50
CA GLU A 167 27.67 4.14 -8.91
C GLU A 167 26.78 5.02 -9.82
N ARG A 168 25.62 5.49 -9.34
CA ARG A 168 24.67 6.33 -10.09
C ARG A 168 24.24 5.74 -11.44
N ARG A 169 24.17 4.43 -11.53
CA ARG A 169 23.74 3.67 -12.71
C ARG A 169 22.99 2.39 -12.31
N LEU A 170 22.27 1.83 -13.26
CA LEU A 170 21.76 0.48 -13.13
C LEU A 170 22.91 -0.55 -13.27
N PRO A 171 22.77 -1.76 -12.69
CA PRO A 171 23.72 -2.85 -12.92
C PRO A 171 23.81 -3.22 -14.39
N SER A 172 24.99 -3.62 -14.84
CA SER A 172 25.21 -4.18 -16.18
C SER A 172 24.72 -5.63 -16.28
N LEU A 173 24.57 -6.12 -17.51
CA LEU A 173 24.24 -7.52 -17.80
C LEU A 173 25.18 -8.50 -17.07
N ALA A 174 26.50 -8.27 -17.13
CA ALA A 174 27.50 -9.13 -16.50
C ALA A 174 27.39 -9.13 -14.96
N GLU A 175 27.09 -7.97 -14.34
CA GLU A 175 26.89 -7.86 -12.90
C GLU A 175 25.63 -8.63 -12.47
N LEU A 176 24.57 -8.62 -13.29
CA LEU A 176 23.35 -9.37 -13.04
C LEU A 176 23.53 -10.88 -13.29
N ASP A 177 24.29 -11.28 -14.30
CA ASP A 177 24.65 -12.68 -14.53
C ASP A 177 25.45 -13.26 -13.34
N ALA A 178 26.39 -12.49 -12.80
CA ALA A 178 27.15 -12.88 -11.61
C ALA A 178 26.28 -13.00 -10.34
N ALA A 179 25.18 -12.26 -10.26
CA ALA A 179 24.25 -12.33 -9.14
C ALA A 179 23.24 -13.48 -9.27
N ALA A 180 22.81 -13.80 -10.50
CA ALA A 180 21.75 -14.76 -10.79
C ALA A 180 22.07 -15.62 -12.03
N PRO A 181 23.08 -16.51 -11.97
CA PRO A 181 23.53 -17.28 -13.14
C PRO A 181 22.48 -18.27 -13.67
N HIS A 182 21.46 -18.62 -12.86
CA HIS A 182 20.43 -19.60 -13.21
C HIS A 182 19.00 -19.03 -13.20
N HIS A 183 18.87 -17.72 -13.07
CA HIS A 183 17.58 -17.04 -13.04
C HIS A 183 17.60 -15.84 -13.97
N PRO A 184 16.58 -15.65 -14.81
CA PRO A 184 16.42 -14.41 -15.54
C PRO A 184 16.10 -13.26 -14.54
N VAL A 185 16.70 -12.09 -14.79
CA VAL A 185 16.53 -10.90 -13.95
C VAL A 185 15.96 -9.77 -14.80
N TYR A 186 15.04 -9.00 -14.22
CA TYR A 186 14.51 -7.78 -14.82
C TYR A 186 14.37 -6.69 -13.76
N LEU A 187 15.05 -5.57 -13.95
CA LEU A 187 15.00 -4.40 -13.08
C LEU A 187 14.51 -3.19 -13.86
N SER A 188 13.48 -2.52 -13.37
CA SER A 188 12.91 -1.30 -13.99
C SER A 188 12.62 -0.23 -12.93
N ILE A 189 12.97 1.02 -13.25
CA ILE A 189 12.70 2.19 -12.39
C ILE A 189 11.21 2.62 -12.44
N GLY A 190 10.33 1.73 -12.62
CA GLY A 190 8.90 2.00 -12.78
C GLY A 190 8.36 1.42 -14.07
N PHE A 191 7.18 1.84 -14.50
CA PHE A 191 6.52 1.25 -15.66
C PHE A 191 7.15 1.59 -16.99
N THR A 192 7.70 2.79 -17.12
CA THR A 192 8.22 3.34 -18.38
C THR A 192 9.65 3.87 -18.26
N GLY A 193 10.26 3.77 -17.08
CA GLY A 193 11.64 4.17 -16.86
C GLY A 193 12.63 3.26 -17.58
N PRO A 194 13.93 3.58 -17.58
CA PRO A 194 14.93 2.66 -18.10
C PRO A 194 14.93 1.37 -17.29
N SER A 195 15.20 0.26 -17.98
CA SER A 195 15.28 -1.06 -17.36
C SER A 195 16.50 -1.83 -17.85
N VAL A 196 16.86 -2.88 -17.12
CA VAL A 196 18.00 -3.75 -17.42
C VAL A 196 17.64 -5.20 -17.16
N THR A 197 18.35 -6.09 -17.86
CA THR A 197 18.19 -7.53 -17.71
C THR A 197 19.54 -8.25 -17.80
N ASN A 198 19.61 -9.50 -17.34
CA ASN A 198 20.77 -10.36 -17.51
C ASN A 198 20.68 -11.18 -18.82
N SER A 199 21.68 -12.04 -19.08
CA SER A 199 21.75 -12.86 -20.32
C SER A 199 20.53 -13.75 -20.50
N LEU A 200 20.03 -14.39 -19.43
CA LEU A 200 18.83 -15.25 -19.49
C LEU A 200 17.57 -14.44 -19.79
N GLY A 201 17.42 -13.28 -19.16
CA GLY A 201 16.30 -12.39 -19.43
C GLY A 201 16.38 -11.77 -20.84
N LYS A 202 17.58 -11.44 -21.34
CA LYS A 202 17.79 -10.97 -22.72
C LYS A 202 17.30 -12.02 -23.72
N ALA A 203 17.72 -13.27 -23.57
CA ALA A 203 17.28 -14.36 -24.44
C ALA A 203 15.76 -14.54 -24.44
N PHE A 204 15.12 -14.39 -23.26
CA PHE A 204 13.66 -14.41 -23.14
C PHE A 204 13.01 -13.25 -23.90
N PHE A 205 13.40 -12.00 -23.63
CA PHE A 205 12.76 -10.82 -24.20
C PHE A 205 12.93 -10.71 -25.73
N GLU A 206 14.04 -11.18 -26.27
CA GLU A 206 14.29 -11.22 -27.72
C GLU A 206 13.53 -12.35 -28.42
N SER A 207 13.10 -13.41 -27.69
CA SER A 207 12.37 -14.55 -28.24
C SER A 207 10.85 -14.42 -28.17
N VAL A 208 10.32 -13.60 -27.25
CA VAL A 208 8.87 -13.50 -27.03
C VAL A 208 8.23 -12.56 -28.06
N PRO A 209 7.34 -13.03 -28.92
CA PRO A 209 6.59 -12.17 -29.81
C PRO A 209 5.59 -11.32 -29.00
N GLY A 210 5.80 -10.02 -28.96
CA GLY A 210 4.78 -9.07 -28.47
C GLY A 210 3.83 -8.67 -29.61
N PRO A 211 2.67 -8.06 -29.31
CA PRO A 211 1.78 -7.50 -30.33
C PRO A 211 2.48 -6.47 -31.24
N ASP A 212 3.53 -5.83 -30.71
CA ASP A 212 4.33 -4.80 -31.38
C ASP A 212 5.76 -5.28 -31.69
N GLY A 213 6.04 -6.57 -31.68
CA GLY A 213 7.35 -7.18 -31.90
C GLY A 213 8.14 -7.45 -30.60
N PRO A 214 9.34 -8.04 -30.75
CA PRO A 214 10.20 -8.38 -29.62
C PRO A 214 10.71 -7.14 -28.90
N VAL A 215 11.15 -7.34 -27.65
CA VAL A 215 11.85 -6.28 -26.88
C VAL A 215 13.29 -6.18 -27.38
N THR A 216 13.72 -4.98 -27.69
CA THR A 216 15.13 -4.71 -28.04
C THR A 216 15.97 -4.59 -26.77
N VAL A 217 16.97 -5.44 -26.62
CA VAL A 217 17.90 -5.44 -25.48
C VAL A 217 19.31 -5.14 -25.96
N GLY A 218 19.94 -4.13 -25.36
CA GLY A 218 21.33 -3.78 -25.64
C GLY A 218 22.33 -4.91 -25.30
N ALA A 219 23.56 -4.79 -25.78
CA ALA A 219 24.62 -5.73 -25.46
C ALA A 219 24.98 -5.71 -23.96
N ASP A 220 24.76 -4.59 -23.29
CA ASP A 220 24.95 -4.37 -21.86
C ASP A 220 23.73 -4.77 -20.99
N GLY A 221 22.67 -5.29 -21.61
CA GLY A 221 21.42 -5.65 -20.95
C GLY A 221 20.42 -4.50 -20.80
N ALA A 222 20.74 -3.31 -21.31
CA ALA A 222 19.85 -2.15 -21.21
C ALA A 222 18.62 -2.30 -22.11
N ILE A 223 17.47 -1.90 -21.58
CA ILE A 223 16.18 -1.80 -22.28
C ILE A 223 15.75 -0.34 -22.24
N ALA A 224 15.49 0.25 -23.40
CA ALA A 224 15.14 1.66 -23.50
C ALA A 224 13.84 1.99 -22.76
N ALA A 225 13.84 3.17 -22.13
CA ALA A 225 12.66 3.72 -21.47
C ALA A 225 11.45 3.85 -22.45
N GLY A 226 10.26 3.97 -21.89
CA GLY A 226 9.03 4.11 -22.65
C GLY A 226 8.55 2.78 -23.22
N GLN A 227 8.36 2.72 -24.52
CA GLN A 227 7.71 1.58 -25.19
C GLN A 227 8.43 0.24 -24.96
N GLN A 228 9.78 0.21 -24.97
CA GLN A 228 10.52 -1.05 -24.80
C GLN A 228 10.38 -1.60 -23.37
N THR A 229 10.48 -0.76 -22.35
CA THR A 229 10.22 -1.14 -20.95
C THR A 229 8.76 -1.60 -20.75
N GLY A 230 7.79 -0.89 -21.36
CA GLY A 230 6.38 -1.30 -21.34
C GLY A 230 6.17 -2.69 -21.95
N ARG A 231 6.77 -2.97 -23.13
CA ARG A 231 6.73 -4.30 -23.78
C ARG A 231 7.35 -5.39 -22.89
N ALA A 232 8.49 -5.12 -22.26
CA ALA A 232 9.14 -6.08 -21.37
C ALA A 232 8.26 -6.41 -20.18
N THR A 233 7.68 -5.40 -19.54
CA THR A 233 6.74 -5.59 -18.42
C THR A 233 5.51 -6.37 -18.85
N LEU A 234 4.94 -6.07 -20.02
CA LEU A 234 3.78 -6.77 -20.57
C LEU A 234 4.11 -8.25 -20.86
N ALA A 235 5.27 -8.53 -21.45
CA ALA A 235 5.72 -9.90 -21.70
C ALA A 235 5.81 -10.74 -20.42
N LEU A 236 6.27 -10.14 -19.33
CA LEU A 236 6.32 -10.78 -18.02
C LEU A 236 4.92 -10.97 -17.42
N ARG A 237 4.04 -9.96 -17.52
CA ARG A 237 2.68 -10.02 -16.97
C ARG A 237 1.84 -11.12 -17.61
N ARG A 238 2.07 -11.42 -18.89
CA ARG A 238 1.39 -12.51 -19.60
C ARG A 238 1.70 -13.91 -19.05
N GLN A 239 2.75 -14.04 -18.24
CA GLN A 239 3.10 -15.30 -17.57
C GLN A 239 2.44 -15.45 -16.19
N LEU A 240 1.84 -14.40 -15.64
CA LEU A 240 1.26 -14.43 -14.31
C LEU A 240 0.02 -15.33 -14.25
N THR A 241 0.09 -16.32 -13.37
CA THR A 241 -1.08 -17.06 -12.91
C THR A 241 -1.72 -16.37 -11.70
N PHE A 242 -2.93 -16.78 -11.34
CA PHE A 242 -3.57 -16.31 -10.11
C PHE A 242 -2.77 -16.71 -8.86
N GLU A 243 -2.16 -17.91 -8.85
CA GLU A 243 -1.30 -18.36 -7.75
C GLU A 243 -0.01 -17.53 -7.63
N ASP A 244 0.57 -17.07 -8.75
CA ASP A 244 1.70 -16.15 -8.71
C ASP A 244 1.32 -14.84 -8.04
N ARG A 245 0.11 -14.33 -8.31
CA ARG A 245 -0.41 -13.10 -7.68
C ARG A 245 -0.70 -13.32 -6.20
N ARG A 246 -1.23 -14.48 -5.79
CA ARG A 246 -1.40 -14.83 -4.37
C ARG A 246 -0.07 -14.95 -3.63
N ARG A 247 0.93 -15.58 -4.24
CA ARG A 247 2.30 -15.59 -3.71
C ARG A 247 2.85 -14.17 -3.56
N GLY A 248 2.72 -13.35 -4.60
CA GLY A 248 3.15 -11.96 -4.58
C GLY A 248 2.44 -11.14 -3.48
N ALA A 249 1.16 -11.38 -3.24
CA ALA A 249 0.42 -10.76 -2.15
C ALA A 249 1.03 -11.11 -0.78
N ARG A 250 1.35 -12.40 -0.54
CA ARG A 250 2.03 -12.83 0.69
C ARG A 250 3.42 -12.20 0.82
N ASP A 251 4.19 -12.14 -0.27
CA ASP A 251 5.52 -11.52 -0.28
C ASP A 251 5.44 -10.03 0.03
N ALA A 252 4.48 -9.31 -0.55
CA ALA A 252 4.26 -7.88 -0.30
C ALA A 252 3.90 -7.61 1.17
N MET A 253 2.98 -8.39 1.74
CA MET A 253 2.62 -8.27 3.16
C MET A 253 3.80 -8.58 4.08
N ARG A 254 4.60 -9.63 3.81
CA ARG A 254 5.81 -9.95 4.59
C ARG A 254 6.83 -8.83 4.53
N TYR A 255 7.00 -8.23 3.36
CA TYR A 255 7.88 -7.08 3.22
C TYR A 255 7.38 -5.89 4.03
N ALA A 256 6.10 -5.55 3.95
CA ALA A 256 5.51 -4.45 4.70
C ALA A 256 5.72 -4.61 6.22
N VAL A 257 5.42 -5.79 6.79
CA VAL A 257 5.60 -6.01 8.24
C VAL A 257 7.07 -6.02 8.66
N SER A 258 8.02 -6.34 7.77
CA SER A 258 9.45 -6.21 8.04
C SER A 258 9.92 -4.76 8.16
N LEU A 259 9.14 -3.81 7.67
CA LEU A 259 9.33 -2.37 7.83
C LEU A 259 8.55 -1.80 9.01
N GLY A 260 7.68 -2.59 9.64
CA GLY A 260 6.78 -2.18 10.71
C GLY A 260 5.44 -1.62 10.23
N VAL A 261 5.14 -1.71 8.92
CA VAL A 261 3.86 -1.26 8.36
C VAL A 261 2.81 -2.34 8.61
N THR A 262 1.79 -2.00 9.39
CA THR A 262 0.70 -2.91 9.77
C THR A 262 -0.61 -2.60 9.06
N THR A 263 -0.78 -1.37 8.57
CA THR A 263 -2.03 -0.92 7.95
C THR A 263 -1.75 -0.17 6.65
N HIS A 264 -2.49 -0.51 5.61
CA HIS A 264 -2.39 0.07 4.28
C HIS A 264 -3.73 0.64 3.84
N LEU A 265 -3.76 1.90 3.42
CA LEU A 265 -4.82 2.44 2.57
C LEU A 265 -4.33 2.33 1.12
N ASP A 266 -4.74 1.24 0.47
CA ASP A 266 -4.34 0.91 -0.90
C ASP A 266 -5.14 1.73 -1.91
N GLN A 267 -4.42 2.36 -2.84
CA GLN A 267 -5.01 3.19 -3.89
C GLN A 267 -5.25 2.41 -5.20
N GLY A 268 -5.17 1.09 -5.14
CA GLY A 268 -5.33 0.25 -6.30
C GLY A 268 -4.15 0.33 -7.27
N ALA A 269 -4.41 0.01 -8.53
CA ALA A 269 -3.51 0.29 -9.64
C ALA A 269 -4.30 0.94 -10.77
N PHE A 270 -3.58 1.61 -11.64
CA PHE A 270 -4.17 2.17 -12.85
C PHE A 270 -3.48 1.62 -14.09
N GLN A 271 -4.24 1.62 -15.17
CA GLN A 271 -3.76 1.40 -16.50
C GLN A 271 -3.95 2.69 -17.28
N ALA A 272 -3.02 3.02 -18.17
CA ALA A 272 -3.24 4.10 -19.09
C ALA A 272 -4.52 3.81 -19.93
N ALA A 273 -5.36 4.82 -20.11
CA ALA A 273 -6.66 4.67 -20.77
C ALA A 273 -6.55 4.16 -22.23
N ASP A 274 -5.38 4.36 -22.84
CA ASP A 274 -5.04 3.95 -24.20
C ASP A 274 -4.21 2.64 -24.25
N ALA A 275 -3.89 2.05 -23.09
CA ALA A 275 -3.16 0.80 -23.09
C ALA A 275 -4.02 -0.33 -23.65
N PRO A 276 -3.51 -1.09 -24.64
CA PRO A 276 -4.28 -2.17 -25.23
C PRO A 276 -4.54 -3.25 -24.17
N SER A 277 -5.73 -3.86 -24.22
CA SER A 277 -6.04 -5.03 -23.41
C SER A 277 -5.10 -6.16 -23.79
N ASP A 278 -4.39 -6.71 -22.83
CA ASP A 278 -3.51 -7.86 -22.97
C ASP A 278 -4.16 -9.18 -22.50
N GLY A 279 -5.49 -9.20 -22.45
CA GLY A 279 -6.28 -10.36 -22.06
C GLY A 279 -6.15 -10.67 -20.56
N ALA A 280 -5.88 -11.93 -20.22
CA ALA A 280 -5.80 -12.37 -18.84
C ALA A 280 -4.65 -11.77 -18.04
N ALA A 281 -3.64 -11.22 -18.70
CA ALA A 281 -2.50 -10.55 -18.06
C ALA A 281 -2.75 -9.07 -17.74
N HIS A 282 -3.89 -8.55 -18.16
CA HIS A 282 -4.29 -7.17 -17.93
C HIS A 282 -4.49 -6.85 -16.44
N GLU A 283 -3.92 -5.73 -16.00
CA GLU A 283 -4.18 -5.21 -14.65
C GLU A 283 -5.53 -4.50 -14.63
N ASP A 284 -6.54 -5.19 -14.13
CA ASP A 284 -7.90 -4.67 -14.01
C ASP A 284 -8.05 -3.94 -12.68
N ASN A 285 -8.25 -2.63 -12.71
CA ASN A 285 -8.44 -1.77 -11.54
C ASN A 285 -9.53 -2.26 -10.57
N TYR A 286 -10.52 -3.00 -11.08
CA TYR A 286 -11.64 -3.51 -10.27
C TYR A 286 -11.39 -4.89 -9.69
N ARG A 287 -10.42 -5.63 -10.20
CA ARG A 287 -10.18 -7.04 -9.85
C ARG A 287 -8.80 -7.31 -9.24
N MET A 288 -7.90 -6.33 -9.26
CA MET A 288 -6.54 -6.51 -8.78
C MET A 288 -6.44 -6.85 -7.28
N HIS A 289 -7.45 -6.55 -6.50
CA HIS A 289 -7.51 -6.92 -5.08
C HIS A 289 -7.81 -8.40 -4.85
N LEU A 290 -8.35 -9.13 -5.84
CA LEU A 290 -8.79 -10.53 -5.67
C LEU A 290 -7.70 -11.47 -5.13
N PRO A 291 -6.42 -11.39 -5.56
CA PRO A 291 -5.37 -12.23 -4.99
C PRO A 291 -5.15 -11.99 -3.50
N PHE A 292 -5.18 -10.71 -3.06
CA PHE A 292 -5.10 -10.34 -1.64
C PHE A 292 -6.31 -10.86 -0.88
N LEU A 293 -7.52 -10.60 -1.37
CA LEU A 293 -8.75 -11.08 -0.72
C LEU A 293 -8.76 -12.60 -0.59
N SER A 294 -8.25 -13.33 -1.58
CA SER A 294 -8.08 -14.78 -1.49
C SER A 294 -7.12 -15.18 -0.36
N VAL A 295 -5.96 -14.52 -0.24
CA VAL A 295 -5.01 -14.77 0.84
C VAL A 295 -5.61 -14.45 2.21
N PHE A 296 -6.36 -13.36 2.34
CA PHE A 296 -7.10 -13.06 3.57
C PHE A 296 -8.19 -14.10 3.87
N GLY A 297 -8.87 -14.60 2.84
CA GLY A 297 -9.87 -15.66 2.97
C GLY A 297 -9.28 -16.99 3.48
N ASP A 298 -8.02 -17.28 3.17
CA ASP A 298 -7.27 -18.44 3.68
C ASP A 298 -6.82 -18.27 5.15
N GLY A 299 -6.96 -17.06 5.73
CA GLY A 299 -6.46 -16.74 7.07
C GLY A 299 -4.99 -16.30 7.10
N ASP A 300 -4.35 -16.09 5.94
CA ASP A 300 -2.94 -15.70 5.82
C ASP A 300 -2.72 -14.16 5.81
N GLY A 301 -3.74 -13.38 6.14
CA GLY A 301 -3.65 -11.92 6.21
C GLY A 301 -2.84 -11.45 7.42
N ILE A 302 -1.70 -10.81 7.19
CA ILE A 302 -0.79 -10.33 8.23
C ILE A 302 -0.62 -8.81 8.27
N VAL A 303 -1.47 -8.09 7.54
CA VAL A 303 -1.62 -6.63 7.59
C VAL A 303 -3.10 -6.26 7.57
N ARG A 304 -3.43 -5.01 7.86
CA ARG A 304 -4.77 -4.46 7.65
C ARG A 304 -4.81 -3.77 6.29
N LEU A 305 -5.80 -4.12 5.46
CA LEU A 305 -5.98 -3.57 4.13
C LEU A 305 -7.24 -2.70 4.09
N ARG A 306 -7.08 -1.45 3.70
CA ARG A 306 -8.17 -0.52 3.40
C ARG A 306 -8.13 -0.24 1.91
N ILE A 307 -9.24 -0.38 1.22
CA ILE A 307 -9.29 -0.40 -0.24
C ILE A 307 -9.95 0.88 -0.75
N ASN A 308 -9.18 1.75 -1.37
CA ASN A 308 -9.73 2.74 -2.28
C ASN A 308 -9.89 2.12 -3.68
N PHE A 309 -10.97 2.48 -4.36
CA PHE A 309 -11.25 2.00 -5.71
C PHE A 309 -10.84 3.07 -6.70
N LEU A 310 -9.75 2.84 -7.40
CA LEU A 310 -9.25 3.75 -8.43
C LEU A 310 -10.15 3.74 -9.65
N HIS A 311 -10.48 4.94 -10.16
CA HIS A 311 -11.26 5.10 -11.39
C HIS A 311 -10.56 6.08 -12.34
N MET A 312 -10.04 5.56 -13.45
CA MET A 312 -9.30 6.30 -14.48
C MET A 312 -9.98 6.22 -15.86
N ASP A 313 -11.23 5.79 -15.90
CA ASP A 313 -11.93 5.64 -17.17
C ASP A 313 -12.24 7.02 -17.78
N ALA A 314 -11.73 7.22 -18.98
CA ALA A 314 -11.93 8.44 -19.74
C ALA A 314 -13.15 8.38 -20.67
N ASP A 315 -13.77 7.21 -20.83
CA ASP A 315 -14.97 7.05 -21.65
C ASP A 315 -16.19 7.63 -20.92
N PRO A 316 -16.82 8.68 -21.46
CA PRO A 316 -18.01 9.28 -20.84
C PRO A 316 -19.21 8.33 -20.79
N ALA A 317 -19.23 7.28 -21.61
CA ALA A 317 -20.25 6.24 -21.60
C ALA A 317 -20.00 5.16 -20.53
N SER A 318 -18.83 5.16 -19.86
CA SER A 318 -18.50 4.19 -18.83
C SER A 318 -19.48 4.26 -17.67
N VAL A 319 -20.01 3.09 -17.30
CA VAL A 319 -20.89 2.91 -16.15
C VAL A 319 -20.15 2.43 -14.90
N ALA A 320 -18.85 2.13 -15.02
CA ALA A 320 -18.08 1.41 -14.01
C ALA A 320 -18.06 2.11 -12.65
N LEU A 321 -17.85 3.43 -12.60
CA LEU A 321 -17.89 4.18 -11.34
C LEU A 321 -19.28 4.12 -10.71
N GLY A 322 -20.35 4.35 -11.49
CA GLY A 322 -21.71 4.31 -10.99
C GLY A 322 -22.12 2.94 -10.45
N GLU A 323 -21.66 1.86 -11.10
CA GLU A 323 -21.88 0.50 -10.63
C GLU A 323 -21.11 0.21 -9.34
N ARG A 324 -19.86 0.66 -9.20
CA ARG A 324 -19.09 0.56 -7.98
C ARG A 324 -19.79 1.25 -6.81
N LEU A 325 -20.22 2.48 -6.99
CA LEU A 325 -20.91 3.27 -5.96
C LEU A 325 -22.26 2.65 -5.53
N ARG A 326 -22.96 1.94 -6.43
CA ARG A 326 -24.23 1.28 -6.13
C ARG A 326 -24.08 -0.12 -5.50
N ASN A 327 -22.99 -0.82 -5.83
CA ASN A 327 -22.81 -2.24 -5.46
C ASN A 327 -21.80 -2.46 -4.32
N ALA A 328 -21.21 -1.40 -3.77
CA ALA A 328 -20.32 -1.45 -2.62
C ALA A 328 -20.74 -0.43 -1.56
N PHE A 329 -20.12 -0.50 -0.39
CA PHE A 329 -20.36 0.42 0.72
C PHE A 329 -19.04 1.02 1.17
N PRO A 330 -18.97 2.35 1.46
CA PRO A 330 -17.78 2.95 2.06
C PRO A 330 -17.59 2.40 3.48
N PHE A 331 -16.33 2.19 3.88
CA PHE A 331 -15.94 1.73 5.21
C PHE A 331 -16.56 0.39 5.66
N PHE A 332 -17.00 -0.44 4.72
CA PHE A 332 -17.56 -1.76 5.00
C PHE A 332 -16.47 -2.83 5.06
N GLY A 333 -16.56 -3.70 6.05
CA GLY A 333 -15.62 -4.82 6.24
C GLY A 333 -15.36 -5.12 7.71
N ASN A 334 -14.23 -5.74 7.98
CA ASN A 334 -13.77 -6.12 9.31
C ASN A 334 -12.43 -5.44 9.66
N ASP A 335 -11.83 -5.84 10.77
CA ASP A 335 -10.56 -5.25 11.21
C ASP A 335 -9.38 -5.55 10.28
N LEU A 336 -9.43 -6.62 9.46
CA LEU A 336 -8.38 -6.93 8.49
C LEU A 336 -8.60 -6.26 7.13
N VAL A 337 -9.81 -6.36 6.59
CA VAL A 337 -10.12 -5.83 5.26
C VAL A 337 -11.36 -4.95 5.34
N ARG A 338 -11.24 -3.74 4.82
CA ARG A 338 -12.35 -2.78 4.76
C ARG A 338 -12.27 -1.95 3.49
N THR A 339 -13.43 -1.61 2.93
CA THR A 339 -13.52 -0.63 1.86
C THR A 339 -13.17 0.76 2.41
N GLY A 340 -12.54 1.58 1.59
CA GLY A 340 -12.24 2.99 1.87
C GLY A 340 -13.13 3.91 1.06
N GLY A 341 -12.58 4.51 0.02
CA GLY A 341 -13.22 5.49 -0.85
C GLY A 341 -13.03 5.20 -2.34
N ILE A 342 -13.20 6.23 -3.14
CA ILE A 342 -12.78 6.27 -4.54
C ILE A 342 -11.46 7.03 -4.60
N GLY A 343 -10.42 6.45 -5.15
CA GLY A 343 -9.05 7.03 -5.19
C GLY A 343 -8.00 6.03 -5.63
N GLU A 344 -6.83 6.54 -6.04
CA GLU A 344 -6.38 7.96 -6.01
C GLU A 344 -6.91 8.81 -7.19
N PHE A 345 -7.81 8.28 -8.00
CA PHE A 345 -8.45 9.00 -9.09
C PHE A 345 -9.96 8.79 -9.05
N VAL A 346 -10.71 9.86 -9.26
CA VAL A 346 -12.14 9.80 -9.55
C VAL A 346 -12.41 9.84 -11.06
N ALA A 347 -11.46 10.40 -11.80
CA ALA A 347 -11.32 10.43 -13.26
C ALA A 347 -9.88 10.91 -13.56
N PRO A 348 -9.41 10.87 -14.84
CA PRO A 348 -8.13 11.48 -15.21
C PRO A 348 -8.03 12.94 -14.73
N VAL A 349 -6.84 13.33 -14.22
CA VAL A 349 -6.59 14.65 -13.61
C VAL A 349 -6.95 15.78 -14.59
N PRO A 350 -7.59 16.85 -14.12
CA PRO A 350 -7.83 18.03 -14.94
C PRO A 350 -6.53 18.65 -15.46
N SER A 351 -6.49 19.01 -16.74
CA SER A 351 -5.27 19.55 -17.38
C SER A 351 -5.21 21.08 -17.45
N ASP A 352 -6.27 21.75 -17.05
CA ASP A 352 -6.47 23.20 -17.11
C ASP A 352 -7.42 23.68 -15.99
N PRO A 353 -7.60 24.98 -15.77
CA PRO A 353 -8.51 25.46 -14.73
C PRO A 353 -9.89 24.81 -14.82
N ILE A 354 -10.43 24.31 -13.72
CA ILE A 354 -11.66 23.51 -13.69
C ILE A 354 -12.86 24.22 -14.33
N THR A 355 -12.85 25.54 -14.33
CA THR A 355 -13.89 26.39 -14.91
C THR A 355 -13.78 26.58 -16.43
N SER A 356 -12.75 26.05 -17.08
CA SER A 356 -12.56 26.18 -18.54
C SER A 356 -13.68 25.51 -19.35
N GLY A 357 -14.36 24.53 -18.77
CA GLY A 357 -15.37 23.74 -19.45
C GLY A 357 -14.80 22.74 -20.48
N SER A 358 -13.51 22.44 -20.41
CA SER A 358 -12.91 21.42 -21.26
C SER A 358 -13.57 20.05 -21.04
N PRO A 359 -13.58 19.18 -22.07
CA PRO A 359 -14.18 17.85 -21.94
C PRO A 359 -13.57 17.02 -20.78
N GLY A 360 -12.27 17.19 -20.48
CA GLY A 360 -11.61 16.53 -19.36
C GLY A 360 -12.16 17.00 -18.02
N ASN A 361 -12.26 18.32 -17.84
CA ASN A 361 -12.79 18.93 -16.62
C ASN A 361 -14.26 18.57 -16.38
N LEU A 362 -15.09 18.59 -17.44
CA LEU A 362 -16.50 18.20 -17.33
C LEU A 362 -16.65 16.73 -16.88
N ARG A 363 -15.83 15.82 -17.42
CA ARG A 363 -15.81 14.41 -16.99
C ARG A 363 -15.39 14.27 -15.53
N TRP A 364 -14.34 14.99 -15.12
CA TRP A 364 -13.85 14.95 -13.75
C TRP A 364 -14.92 15.47 -12.76
N LEU A 365 -15.56 16.61 -13.08
CA LEU A 365 -16.65 17.17 -12.27
C LEU A 365 -17.83 16.21 -12.19
N GLU A 366 -18.22 15.56 -13.29
CA GLU A 366 -19.32 14.59 -13.29
C GLU A 366 -18.99 13.37 -12.41
N ALA A 367 -17.77 12.83 -12.51
CA ALA A 367 -17.33 11.72 -11.68
C ALA A 367 -17.31 12.12 -10.21
N ALA A 368 -16.70 13.25 -9.85
CA ALA A 368 -16.65 13.75 -8.48
C ALA A 368 -18.07 14.02 -7.92
N ARG A 369 -18.98 14.55 -8.74
CA ARG A 369 -20.39 14.74 -8.38
C ARG A 369 -21.07 13.41 -8.03
N LYS A 370 -20.86 12.34 -8.82
CA LYS A 370 -21.39 11.00 -8.53
C LYS A 370 -20.88 10.47 -7.18
N VAL A 371 -19.59 10.69 -6.89
CA VAL A 371 -18.97 10.29 -5.61
C VAL A 371 -19.61 11.05 -4.44
N ALA A 372 -19.79 12.37 -4.57
CA ALA A 372 -20.43 13.20 -3.55
C ALA A 372 -21.91 12.81 -3.31
N GLN A 373 -22.69 12.62 -4.38
CA GLN A 373 -24.08 12.18 -4.30
C GLN A 373 -24.22 10.83 -3.58
N ALA A 374 -23.30 9.90 -3.84
CA ALA A 374 -23.27 8.59 -3.18
C ALA A 374 -22.74 8.65 -1.73
N ARG A 375 -22.30 9.82 -1.25
CA ARG A 375 -21.70 10.04 0.09
C ARG A 375 -20.44 9.22 0.31
N TRP A 376 -19.63 9.05 -0.72
CA TRP A 376 -18.33 8.38 -0.63
C TRP A 376 -17.21 9.39 -0.41
N ARG A 377 -16.16 8.94 0.27
CA ARG A 377 -14.88 9.63 0.33
C ARG A 377 -14.23 9.59 -1.05
N ALA A 378 -13.58 10.71 -1.44
CA ALA A 378 -12.70 10.76 -2.59
C ALA A 378 -11.26 11.06 -2.18
N GLU A 379 -10.32 10.51 -2.91
CA GLU A 379 -8.91 10.89 -2.87
C GLU A 379 -8.45 11.16 -4.30
N VAL A 380 -7.71 12.27 -4.52
CA VAL A 380 -7.25 12.69 -5.84
C VAL A 380 -5.74 12.88 -5.88
N HIS A 381 -5.15 12.55 -7.02
CA HIS A 381 -3.72 12.58 -7.30
C HIS A 381 -3.30 13.94 -7.80
N SER A 382 -2.35 14.60 -7.14
CA SER A 382 -1.97 15.99 -7.44
C SER A 382 -0.46 16.19 -7.40
N LEU A 383 0.17 16.33 -8.56
CA LEU A 383 1.63 16.48 -8.69
C LEU A 383 2.07 17.87 -9.15
N SER A 384 1.15 18.70 -9.63
CA SER A 384 1.45 20.03 -10.16
C SER A 384 0.57 21.12 -9.55
N THR A 385 0.95 22.38 -9.79
CA THR A 385 0.15 23.54 -9.41
C THR A 385 -1.19 23.57 -10.13
N THR A 386 -1.26 23.09 -11.37
CA THR A 386 -2.51 23.01 -12.13
C THR A 386 -3.45 22.01 -11.50
N ASP A 387 -2.94 20.84 -11.09
CA ASP A 387 -3.74 19.75 -10.54
C ASP A 387 -4.45 20.19 -9.26
N PHE A 388 -3.69 20.55 -8.19
CA PHE A 388 -4.34 20.88 -6.92
C PHE A 388 -5.30 22.07 -7.02
N LYS A 389 -5.00 23.05 -7.89
CA LYS A 389 -5.89 24.19 -8.11
C LYS A 389 -7.21 23.75 -8.73
N ALA A 390 -7.13 23.00 -9.83
CA ALA A 390 -8.32 22.51 -10.53
C ALA A 390 -9.16 21.59 -9.64
N GLU A 391 -8.52 20.70 -8.90
CA GLU A 391 -9.18 19.74 -8.01
C GLU A 391 -9.85 20.39 -6.81
N ILE A 392 -9.16 21.28 -6.09
CA ILE A 392 -9.72 21.95 -4.92
C ILE A 392 -10.81 22.97 -5.34
N ASP A 393 -10.63 23.65 -6.48
CA ASP A 393 -11.69 24.49 -7.06
C ASP A 393 -12.90 23.65 -7.45
N GLY A 394 -12.67 22.47 -8.02
CA GLY A 394 -13.70 21.49 -8.33
C GLY A 394 -14.43 21.00 -7.07
N PHE A 395 -13.71 20.69 -6.00
CA PHE A 395 -14.32 20.33 -4.71
C PHE A 395 -15.25 21.43 -4.18
N ALA A 396 -14.84 22.69 -4.32
CA ALA A 396 -15.69 23.82 -3.92
C ALA A 396 -16.98 23.91 -4.77
N LEU A 397 -16.91 23.66 -6.08
CA LEU A 397 -18.09 23.60 -6.94
C LEU A 397 -19.01 22.44 -6.55
N ILE A 398 -18.46 21.26 -6.30
CA ILE A 398 -19.23 20.09 -5.86
C ILE A 398 -19.87 20.34 -4.49
N ASN A 399 -19.13 20.94 -3.54
CA ASN A 399 -19.65 21.24 -2.21
C ASN A 399 -20.87 22.20 -2.22
N ALA A 400 -20.93 23.10 -3.19
CA ALA A 400 -22.08 23.98 -3.36
C ALA A 400 -23.35 23.25 -3.81
N GLU A 401 -23.21 22.11 -4.51
CA GLU A 401 -24.32 21.28 -4.97
C GLU A 401 -24.62 20.14 -3.98
N PHE A 402 -23.58 19.48 -3.49
CA PHE A 402 -23.62 18.33 -2.58
C PHE A 402 -22.60 18.53 -1.48
N PRO A 403 -23.00 18.81 -0.23
CA PRO A 403 -22.06 19.04 0.89
C PRO A 403 -21.09 17.87 1.08
N ILE A 404 -19.78 18.16 1.06
CA ILE A 404 -18.70 17.17 1.21
C ILE A 404 -17.87 17.38 2.48
N THR A 405 -18.15 18.38 3.29
CA THR A 405 -17.35 18.77 4.46
C THR A 405 -17.18 17.66 5.51
N ASP A 406 -18.09 16.70 5.56
CA ASP A 406 -18.05 15.53 6.43
C ASP A 406 -17.52 14.26 5.72
N LEU A 407 -17.20 14.34 4.42
CA LEU A 407 -16.74 13.19 3.63
C LEU A 407 -15.23 12.98 3.68
N ARG A 408 -14.47 13.91 4.25
CA ARG A 408 -13.00 13.82 4.38
C ARG A 408 -12.31 13.58 3.04
N TRP A 409 -12.62 14.39 2.04
CA TRP A 409 -11.96 14.29 0.74
C TRP A 409 -10.49 14.68 0.83
N VAL A 410 -9.63 13.98 0.10
CA VAL A 410 -8.17 14.07 0.23
C VAL A 410 -7.54 14.50 -1.08
N VAL A 411 -6.53 15.36 -1.00
CA VAL A 411 -5.62 15.66 -2.10
C VAL A 411 -4.25 15.09 -1.77
N GLY A 412 -3.76 14.19 -2.62
CA GLY A 412 -2.50 13.46 -2.42
C GLY A 412 -1.29 14.17 -3.01
N HIS A 413 -0.10 13.89 -2.46
CA HIS A 413 1.24 14.31 -2.89
C HIS A 413 1.55 15.79 -2.75
N VAL A 414 0.84 16.65 -3.43
CA VAL A 414 0.87 18.14 -3.41
C VAL A 414 2.26 18.77 -3.21
N PRO A 415 3.27 18.46 -4.05
CA PRO A 415 4.64 18.91 -3.82
C PRO A 415 4.81 20.44 -3.85
N SER A 416 3.87 21.16 -4.41
CA SER A 416 3.93 22.62 -4.64
C SER A 416 2.70 23.38 -4.16
N ILE A 417 1.88 22.78 -3.28
CA ILE A 417 0.65 23.43 -2.78
C ILE A 417 0.95 24.72 -2.02
N THR A 418 0.08 25.70 -2.16
CA THR A 418 0.17 27.01 -1.51
C THR A 418 -0.80 27.12 -0.32
N GLU A 419 -0.49 27.96 0.64
CA GLU A 419 -1.22 28.06 1.91
C GLU A 419 -2.70 28.44 1.70
N ASP A 420 -3.01 29.33 0.74
CA ASP A 420 -4.38 29.71 0.39
C ASP A 420 -5.23 28.54 -0.10
N TYR A 421 -4.63 27.59 -0.83
CA TYR A 421 -5.32 26.35 -1.25
C TYR A 421 -5.41 25.31 -0.14
N VAL A 422 -4.45 25.28 0.79
CA VAL A 422 -4.56 24.48 2.01
C VAL A 422 -5.73 24.96 2.87
N ASP A 423 -5.86 26.26 3.08
CA ASP A 423 -6.97 26.87 3.83
C ASP A 423 -8.32 26.59 3.15
N LYS A 424 -8.36 26.69 1.84
CA LYS A 424 -9.56 26.37 1.05
C LYS A 424 -9.97 24.90 1.22
N LEU A 425 -9.04 23.97 1.10
CA LEU A 425 -9.30 22.54 1.29
C LEU A 425 -9.73 22.22 2.73
N LYS A 426 -9.08 22.84 3.71
CA LYS A 426 -9.43 22.71 5.12
C LYS A 426 -10.85 23.19 5.41
N ALA A 427 -11.28 24.32 4.82
CA ALA A 427 -12.64 24.83 4.94
C ALA A 427 -13.68 23.89 4.30
N LEU A 428 -13.28 23.05 3.35
CA LEU A 428 -14.10 21.99 2.75
C LEU A 428 -14.08 20.67 3.55
N GLY A 429 -13.47 20.66 4.75
CA GLY A 429 -13.35 19.45 5.57
C GLY A 429 -12.36 18.42 5.03
N GLY A 430 -11.51 18.82 4.10
CA GLY A 430 -10.56 17.93 3.43
C GLY A 430 -9.26 17.74 4.20
N GLY A 431 -8.42 16.83 3.70
CA GLY A 431 -7.09 16.53 4.23
C GLY A 431 -6.05 16.35 3.13
N ILE A 432 -4.80 16.26 3.54
CA ILE A 432 -3.64 16.10 2.65
C ILE A 432 -2.83 14.92 3.11
N ASN A 433 -2.52 13.99 2.20
CA ASN A 433 -1.43 13.05 2.42
C ASN A 433 -0.22 13.44 1.56
N VAL A 434 0.96 13.34 2.15
CA VAL A 434 2.21 13.71 1.50
C VAL A 434 3.12 12.52 1.33
N THR A 435 3.77 12.45 0.18
CA THR A 435 4.70 11.39 -0.18
C THR A 435 6.11 11.93 -0.40
N GLY A 436 7.12 11.12 -0.12
CA GLY A 436 8.51 11.52 -0.26
C GLY A 436 9.11 11.23 -1.64
N PHE A 437 8.34 11.15 -2.72
CA PHE A 437 8.84 10.76 -4.04
C PHE A 437 9.93 11.70 -4.58
N ARG A 438 9.97 12.96 -4.16
CA ARG A 438 11.06 13.90 -4.47
C ARG A 438 12.42 13.44 -3.93
N TYR A 439 12.45 12.50 -3.00
CA TYR A 439 13.68 11.87 -2.55
C TYR A 439 14.49 11.28 -3.71
N PHE A 440 13.87 10.61 -4.68
CA PHE A 440 14.60 9.99 -5.78
C PHE A 440 15.08 10.97 -6.85
N ALA A 441 14.22 11.90 -7.25
CA ALA A 441 14.45 12.74 -8.44
C ALA A 441 14.20 14.24 -8.21
N GLY A 442 13.96 14.67 -6.96
CA GLY A 442 13.77 16.08 -6.64
C GLY A 442 15.05 16.90 -6.86
N THR A 443 14.85 18.15 -7.22
CA THR A 443 15.90 19.16 -7.41
C THR A 443 15.58 20.40 -6.56
N PRO A 444 16.51 21.33 -6.36
CA PRO A 444 16.22 22.58 -5.66
C PRO A 444 15.04 23.38 -6.24
N THR A 445 14.78 23.26 -7.55
CA THR A 445 13.66 23.92 -8.24
C THR A 445 12.41 23.05 -8.33
N ALA A 446 12.48 21.79 -7.92
CA ALA A 446 11.40 20.82 -7.91
C ALA A 446 11.42 20.03 -6.58
N ALA A 447 11.45 20.77 -5.48
CA ALA A 447 11.43 20.27 -4.11
C ALA A 447 9.98 20.03 -3.62
N GLY A 448 9.81 19.89 -2.33
CA GLY A 448 8.54 19.65 -1.65
C GLY A 448 8.34 18.19 -1.24
N PRO A 449 7.23 17.85 -0.59
CA PRO A 449 6.13 18.72 -0.18
C PRO A 449 6.54 19.81 0.86
N PRO A 450 5.74 20.86 1.04
CA PRO A 450 6.00 21.90 2.03
C PRO A 450 5.58 21.44 3.45
N TYR A 451 6.28 20.42 3.96
CA TYR A 451 5.92 19.71 5.20
C TYR A 451 5.68 20.64 6.39
N ARG A 452 6.57 21.65 6.60
CA ARG A 452 6.47 22.53 7.75
C ARG A 452 5.24 23.44 7.66
N MET A 453 5.01 24.03 6.50
CA MET A 453 3.81 24.85 6.24
C MET A 453 2.52 24.04 6.47
N LEU A 454 2.46 22.81 5.97
CA LEU A 454 1.30 21.95 6.14
C LEU A 454 1.07 21.57 7.62
N ALA A 455 2.13 21.22 8.34
CA ALA A 455 2.04 20.88 9.75
C ALA A 455 1.62 22.07 10.62
N ASP A 456 2.14 23.27 10.32
CA ASP A 456 1.81 24.50 11.05
C ASP A 456 0.38 24.99 10.76
N ASN A 457 -0.13 24.74 9.54
CA ASN A 457 -1.51 25.07 9.17
C ASN A 457 -2.55 24.28 9.99
N GLY A 458 -2.22 23.04 10.38
CA GLY A 458 -3.11 22.18 11.15
C GLY A 458 -4.28 21.59 10.34
N ILE A 459 -4.16 21.52 9.02
CA ILE A 459 -5.03 20.66 8.19
C ILE A 459 -4.81 19.19 8.57
N PRO A 460 -5.82 18.30 8.48
CA PRO A 460 -5.56 16.87 8.57
C PRO A 460 -4.44 16.47 7.61
N LEU A 461 -3.28 16.10 8.17
CA LEU A 461 -2.05 15.82 7.44
C LEU A 461 -1.60 14.40 7.76
N GLY A 462 -1.27 13.61 6.74
CA GLY A 462 -0.69 12.28 6.85
C GLY A 462 0.58 12.13 6.02
N MET A 463 1.48 11.25 6.45
CA MET A 463 2.59 10.79 5.63
C MET A 463 2.26 9.43 5.02
N SER A 464 2.69 9.23 3.79
CA SER A 464 2.43 8.04 3.01
C SER A 464 3.62 7.69 2.12
N SER A 465 3.61 6.50 1.54
CA SER A 465 4.73 6.04 0.73
C SER A 465 4.53 6.27 -0.77
N ASP A 466 3.33 6.14 -1.28
CA ASP A 466 3.08 5.92 -2.72
C ASP A 466 3.87 4.70 -3.26
N GLY A 467 4.20 3.80 -2.34
CA GLY A 467 5.01 2.61 -2.64
C GLY A 467 4.14 1.51 -3.26
N MET A 468 4.63 0.84 -4.17
CA MET A 468 5.94 0.64 -4.80
C MET A 468 5.88 1.02 -6.29
N GLN A 469 5.43 2.19 -6.61
CA GLN A 469 5.38 2.60 -8.01
C GLN A 469 6.50 3.57 -8.35
N ILE A 470 6.37 4.81 -7.92
CA ILE A 470 7.36 5.88 -8.16
C ILE A 470 8.20 6.19 -6.93
N ALA A 471 7.82 5.64 -5.78
CA ALA A 471 8.46 5.88 -4.50
C ALA A 471 8.68 4.56 -3.74
N PRO A 472 9.60 4.52 -2.77
CA PRO A 472 9.79 3.35 -1.91
C PRO A 472 8.57 3.16 -0.98
N MET A 473 8.26 1.90 -0.63
CA MET A 473 7.28 1.61 0.43
C MET A 473 7.86 1.90 1.84
N ASN A 474 9.18 1.96 1.97
CA ASN A 474 9.87 2.09 3.23
C ASN A 474 9.57 3.45 3.90
N PRO A 475 8.77 3.49 5.01
CA PRO A 475 8.40 4.74 5.69
C PRO A 475 9.62 5.48 6.26
N TRP A 476 10.70 4.77 6.57
CA TRP A 476 11.90 5.35 7.14
C TRP A 476 12.72 6.14 6.12
N VAL A 477 12.63 5.80 4.83
CA VAL A 477 13.21 6.61 3.74
C VAL A 477 12.45 7.93 3.59
N HIS A 478 11.12 7.88 3.69
CA HIS A 478 10.28 9.08 3.66
C HIS A 478 10.49 9.95 4.91
N ALA A 479 10.58 9.33 6.08
CA ALA A 479 10.91 10.02 7.33
C ALA A 479 12.31 10.67 7.27
N TYR A 480 13.30 10.00 6.67
CA TYR A 480 14.60 10.60 6.41
C TYR A 480 14.47 11.88 5.56
N TYR A 481 13.77 11.81 4.43
CA TYR A 481 13.59 12.96 3.55
C TYR A 481 12.82 14.10 4.25
N ALA A 482 11.74 13.80 4.94
CA ALA A 482 10.94 14.79 5.65
C ALA A 482 11.68 15.48 6.80
N THR A 483 12.66 14.81 7.43
CA THR A 483 13.42 15.34 8.58
C THR A 483 14.76 15.97 8.23
N THR A 484 15.26 15.73 7.00
CA THR A 484 16.56 16.25 6.55
C THR A 484 16.46 17.15 5.33
N GLY A 485 15.44 17.00 4.50
CA GLY A 485 15.30 17.64 3.20
C GLY A 485 16.31 17.16 2.16
N VAL A 486 17.05 16.07 2.43
CA VAL A 486 18.15 15.57 1.59
C VAL A 486 17.64 14.47 0.67
N ASN A 487 17.85 14.63 -0.63
CA ASN A 487 17.46 13.66 -1.65
C ASN A 487 18.45 12.48 -1.77
N ALA A 488 18.15 11.54 -2.67
CA ALA A 488 18.98 10.36 -2.92
C ALA A 488 20.39 10.68 -3.45
N LEU A 489 20.58 11.85 -4.06
CA LEU A 489 21.89 12.34 -4.51
C LEU A 489 22.72 12.96 -3.37
N GLY A 490 22.17 13.06 -2.15
CA GLY A 490 22.84 13.71 -1.03
C GLY A 490 22.72 15.24 -1.05
N VAL A 491 21.80 15.79 -1.85
CA VAL A 491 21.59 17.24 -1.97
C VAL A 491 20.41 17.67 -1.09
N ALA A 492 20.61 18.68 -0.26
CA ALA A 492 19.54 19.31 0.51
C ALA A 492 18.66 20.16 -0.43
N ILE A 493 17.44 19.68 -0.70
CA ILE A 493 16.50 20.33 -1.62
C ILE A 493 15.26 20.90 -0.90
N ASN A 494 14.94 20.45 0.30
CA ASN A 494 13.74 20.83 1.05
C ASN A 494 14.05 21.29 2.50
N GLY A 495 15.22 21.85 2.75
CA GLY A 495 15.78 22.11 4.09
C GLY A 495 15.05 23.15 4.93
N ASN A 496 14.17 23.96 4.35
CA ASN A 496 13.33 24.95 5.05
C ASN A 496 11.93 24.42 5.43
N GLN A 497 11.63 23.15 5.12
CA GLN A 497 10.32 22.51 5.30
C GLN A 497 10.42 21.26 6.17
N LEU A 498 11.33 21.22 7.14
CA LEU A 498 11.63 20.02 7.91
C LEU A 498 10.59 19.74 8.99
N LEU A 499 10.31 18.47 9.17
CA LEU A 499 9.65 17.92 10.36
C LEU A 499 10.68 17.49 11.41
N THR A 500 10.27 17.41 12.65
CA THR A 500 11.00 16.67 13.68
C THR A 500 10.83 15.16 13.49
N ARG A 501 11.70 14.34 14.07
CA ARG A 501 11.55 12.87 14.06
C ARG A 501 10.25 12.43 14.73
N GLN A 502 9.83 13.11 15.78
CA GLN A 502 8.57 12.83 16.47
C GLN A 502 7.37 13.11 15.56
N GLU A 503 7.32 14.28 14.91
CA GLU A 503 6.24 14.63 13.98
C GLU A 503 6.15 13.64 12.82
N ALA A 504 7.28 13.21 12.25
CA ALA A 504 7.27 12.25 11.14
C ALA A 504 6.64 10.91 11.56
N VAL A 505 6.92 10.39 12.76
CA VAL A 505 6.28 9.16 13.25
C VAL A 505 4.82 9.40 13.62
N GLU A 506 4.47 10.55 14.18
CA GLU A 506 3.07 10.89 14.46
C GLU A 506 2.24 10.94 13.17
N LEU A 507 2.80 11.44 12.07
CA LEU A 507 2.13 11.47 10.76
C LEU A 507 2.00 10.07 10.13
N TYR A 508 2.88 9.11 10.48
CA TYR A 508 2.77 7.72 10.06
C TYR A 508 1.97 6.83 11.01
N THR A 509 1.46 7.37 12.10
CA THR A 509 0.72 6.60 13.11
C THR A 509 -0.60 7.28 13.45
N ARG A 510 -0.65 8.04 14.53
CA ARG A 510 -1.87 8.68 15.05
C ARG A 510 -2.59 9.54 14.01
N ALA A 511 -1.89 10.40 13.29
CA ALA A 511 -2.50 11.30 12.33
C ALA A 511 -3.10 10.55 11.13
N ASN A 512 -2.48 9.44 10.73
CA ASN A 512 -2.97 8.61 9.64
C ASN A 512 -4.29 7.87 9.95
N GLY A 513 -4.68 7.75 11.22
CA GLY A 513 -6.00 7.25 11.59
C GLY A 513 -7.14 8.01 10.92
N TRP A 514 -7.02 9.34 10.80
CA TRP A 514 -8.02 10.19 10.15
C TRP A 514 -8.32 9.76 8.69
N PHE A 515 -7.28 9.30 7.97
CA PHE A 515 -7.40 8.88 6.58
C PHE A 515 -8.06 7.51 6.41
N LEU A 516 -8.15 6.72 7.45
CA LEU A 516 -8.78 5.39 7.40
C LEU A 516 -10.30 5.45 7.62
N GLY A 517 -10.81 6.56 8.17
CA GLY A 517 -12.23 6.73 8.46
C GLY A 517 -12.62 6.40 9.91
N GLY A 518 -13.83 6.81 10.29
CA GLY A 518 -14.27 6.97 11.66
C GLY A 518 -13.97 5.82 12.65
N VAL A 519 -14.21 4.56 12.28
CA VAL A 519 -13.97 3.42 13.21
C VAL A 519 -12.48 3.18 13.45
N ASP A 520 -11.66 3.31 12.42
CA ASP A 520 -10.22 3.02 12.52
C ASP A 520 -9.43 4.15 13.21
N GLU A 521 -9.88 5.40 13.07
CA GLU A 521 -9.26 6.57 13.70
C GLU A 521 -9.17 6.42 15.23
N ASP A 522 -10.22 5.88 15.84
CA ASP A 522 -10.27 5.67 17.29
C ASP A 522 -9.60 4.37 17.75
N ARG A 523 -9.19 3.50 16.83
CA ARG A 523 -8.67 2.18 17.15
C ARG A 523 -7.21 1.95 16.76
N LEU A 524 -6.64 2.72 15.83
CA LEU A 524 -5.30 2.53 15.26
C LEU A 524 -4.36 3.73 15.52
N GLY A 525 -3.06 3.50 15.37
CA GLY A 525 -2.03 4.53 15.38
C GLY A 525 -1.63 5.09 16.75
N VAL A 526 -2.23 4.58 17.83
CA VAL A 526 -1.90 4.95 19.22
C VAL A 526 -1.89 3.70 20.10
N LEU A 527 -0.91 3.56 20.98
CA LEU A 527 -0.89 2.49 21.96
C LEU A 527 -1.54 2.99 23.26
N ALA A 528 -2.82 2.71 23.42
CA ALA A 528 -3.60 3.06 24.60
C ALA A 528 -4.69 2.00 24.85
N PRO A 529 -5.14 1.79 26.10
CA PRO A 529 -6.21 0.85 26.40
C PRO A 529 -7.46 1.09 25.55
N GLY A 530 -8.05 -0.01 25.03
CA GLY A 530 -9.21 -0.02 24.13
C GLY A 530 -8.88 0.16 22.64
N ARG A 531 -7.59 0.29 22.27
CA ARG A 531 -7.13 0.35 20.88
C ARG A 531 -6.56 -0.99 20.43
N LEU A 532 -6.46 -1.20 19.12
CA LEU A 532 -5.88 -2.42 18.56
C LEU A 532 -4.39 -2.54 18.87
N GLY A 533 -3.96 -3.75 19.18
CA GLY A 533 -2.60 -4.06 19.59
C GLY A 533 -1.63 -4.24 18.42
N ASP A 534 -1.45 -3.21 17.61
CA ASP A 534 -0.52 -3.18 16.50
C ASP A 534 0.76 -2.44 16.91
N VAL A 535 1.90 -3.13 16.89
CA VAL A 535 3.18 -2.61 17.39
C VAL A 535 4.33 -2.95 16.44
N ALA A 536 5.20 -1.99 16.17
CA ALA A 536 6.47 -2.17 15.47
C ALA A 536 7.65 -1.94 16.43
N VAL A 537 8.51 -2.93 16.60
CA VAL A 537 9.75 -2.85 17.38
C VAL A 537 10.92 -2.63 16.43
N LEU A 538 11.63 -1.54 16.61
CA LEU A 538 12.65 -1.10 15.67
C LEU A 538 14.02 -1.74 15.96
N ASN A 539 14.81 -1.93 14.90
CA ASN A 539 16.20 -2.43 15.01
C ASN A 539 17.14 -1.40 15.66
N ARG A 540 16.79 -0.12 15.63
CA ARG A 540 17.54 1.02 16.17
C ARG A 540 16.59 1.99 16.86
N ASP A 541 17.13 2.77 17.81
CA ASP A 541 16.39 3.86 18.44
C ASP A 541 16.26 5.06 17.49
N TYR A 542 15.12 5.15 16.83
CA TYR A 542 14.80 6.21 15.88
C TYR A 542 14.89 7.61 16.51
N PHE A 543 14.57 7.76 17.78
CA PHE A 543 14.46 9.07 18.43
C PHE A 543 15.81 9.55 18.99
N ASP A 544 16.74 8.67 19.33
CA ASP A 544 18.07 9.02 19.84
C ASP A 544 19.01 9.49 18.72
N ARG A 545 19.09 10.80 18.52
CA ARG A 545 19.99 11.42 17.54
C ARG A 545 21.48 11.19 17.79
N ARG A 546 21.86 10.83 19.02
CA ARG A 546 23.27 10.56 19.38
C ARG A 546 23.70 9.17 18.90
N ARG A 547 22.79 8.20 18.92
CA ARG A 547 23.05 6.82 18.52
C ARG A 547 22.73 6.55 17.06
N VAL A 548 21.71 7.25 16.54
CA VAL A 548 21.22 7.10 15.15
C VAL A 548 21.33 8.43 14.45
N GLY A 549 22.40 8.60 13.66
CA GLY A 549 22.57 9.78 12.80
C GLY A 549 21.51 9.83 11.71
N ASP A 550 21.34 11.00 11.08
CA ASP A 550 20.28 11.18 10.09
C ASP A 550 20.44 10.22 8.88
N ALA A 551 21.66 9.95 8.43
CA ALA A 551 21.91 9.00 7.33
C ALA A 551 21.49 7.55 7.65
N ASP A 552 21.43 7.18 8.94
CA ASP A 552 21.03 5.85 9.38
C ASP A 552 19.52 5.67 9.50
N LEU A 553 18.73 6.74 9.42
CA LEU A 553 17.25 6.66 9.42
C LEU A 553 16.74 5.73 8.31
N LYS A 554 17.36 5.80 7.14
CA LYS A 554 17.02 4.95 5.98
C LYS A 554 17.27 3.45 6.20
N LYS A 555 18.05 3.10 7.25
CA LYS A 555 18.41 1.71 7.60
C LYS A 555 17.55 1.15 8.73
N ILE A 556 16.56 1.90 9.18
CA ILE A 556 15.61 1.43 10.17
C ILE A 556 14.68 0.40 9.53
N ASN A 557 14.39 -0.64 10.28
CA ASN A 557 13.38 -1.64 9.96
C ASN A 557 12.77 -2.17 11.28
N SER A 558 11.72 -2.97 11.16
CA SER A 558 11.15 -3.67 12.30
C SER A 558 11.89 -4.99 12.53
N VAL A 559 12.24 -5.29 13.77
CA VAL A 559 12.75 -6.61 14.19
C VAL A 559 11.67 -7.48 14.80
N LEU A 560 10.56 -6.87 15.19
CA LEU A 560 9.36 -7.57 15.65
C LEU A 560 8.14 -6.72 15.28
N THR A 561 7.19 -7.31 14.56
CA THR A 561 5.91 -6.66 14.28
C THR A 561 4.77 -7.49 14.82
N VAL A 562 3.88 -6.81 15.53
CA VAL A 562 2.68 -7.38 16.14
C VAL A 562 1.46 -6.78 15.46
N LEU A 563 0.49 -7.61 15.12
CA LEU A 563 -0.81 -7.24 14.58
C LEU A 563 -1.90 -7.84 15.46
N GLY A 564 -2.67 -7.01 16.16
CA GLY A 564 -3.71 -7.48 17.08
C GLY A 564 -3.19 -8.51 18.10
N GLY A 565 -2.02 -8.26 18.72
CA GLY A 565 -1.40 -9.18 19.69
C GLY A 565 -0.73 -10.42 19.10
N VAL A 566 -0.84 -10.66 17.78
CA VAL A 566 -0.18 -11.77 17.09
C VAL A 566 1.14 -11.31 16.48
N VAL A 567 2.23 -12.03 16.73
CA VAL A 567 3.53 -11.77 16.11
C VAL A 567 3.47 -12.19 14.64
N VAL A 568 3.56 -11.22 13.74
CA VAL A 568 3.51 -11.42 12.27
C VAL A 568 4.89 -11.32 11.60
N HIS A 569 5.87 -10.74 12.32
CA HIS A 569 7.28 -10.70 11.90
C HIS A 569 8.19 -10.80 13.13
N ASP A 570 9.23 -11.63 13.07
CA ASP A 570 10.24 -11.78 14.13
C ASP A 570 11.61 -12.05 13.51
N ALA A 571 12.48 -11.06 13.59
CA ALA A 571 13.88 -11.09 13.14
C ALA A 571 14.87 -10.68 14.25
N ARG A 572 14.48 -10.88 15.53
CA ARG A 572 15.29 -10.53 16.71
C ARG A 572 16.53 -11.40 16.85
#